data_96a28e1c1402f38a108072aee62d6487
#
_entry.id   96a28e1c1402f38a108072aee62d6487
#
_cell.length_a   1.000
_cell.length_b   1.000
_cell.length_c   1.000
_cell.angle_alpha   90.00
_cell.angle_beta   90.00
_cell.angle_gamma   90.00
#
_symmetry.space_group_name_H-M   'P 1'
#
loop_
_entity.id
_entity.type
_entity.pdbx_description
1 polymer ?
#
loop_
_entity_poly.entity_id
_entity_poly.type
_entity_poly.pdbx_seq_one_letter_code
_entity_poly.pdbx_strand_id
1 'polypeptide(L)'
;MNIVLSEVEARVLGSLVEKELTTPEYYPLSLNALVNACNQKSNRDPVMHLEERTVSQALRTLESHGLAGPADNYESRVAKFEHRLQEAFNFTRHEIAIMCELLLRGPQTPGELRGRADRMHKFDDLGVALSTLQK
;
A
#
# COMPACT_ATOMS: atom_id res chain seq x y z
N MET A 1 4.70 -9.12 16.15
CA MET A 1 4.71 -7.65 16.22
C MET A 1 3.28 -7.15 16.14
N ASN A 2 2.83 -6.43 17.16
CA ASN A 2 1.45 -5.95 17.23
C ASN A 2 1.36 -4.49 16.77
N ILE A 3 1.26 -4.29 15.48
CA ILE A 3 1.07 -2.97 14.90
C ILE A 3 -0.39 -2.83 14.51
N VAL A 4 -1.05 -1.81 15.06
CA VAL A 4 -2.43 -1.48 14.71
C VAL A 4 -2.42 -0.19 13.92
N LEU A 5 -2.94 -0.23 12.70
CA LEU A 5 -3.00 0.93 11.83
C LEU A 5 -4.39 1.56 11.87
N SER A 6 -4.45 2.89 11.88
CA SER A 6 -5.69 3.62 11.67
C SER A 6 -6.13 3.47 10.20
N GLU A 7 -7.37 3.86 9.90
CA GLU A 7 -7.88 3.85 8.53
C GLU A 7 -7.04 4.74 7.61
N VAL A 8 -6.59 5.89 8.11
CA VAL A 8 -5.76 6.81 7.33
C VAL A 8 -4.38 6.19 7.07
N GLU A 9 -3.76 5.61 8.10
CA GLU A 9 -2.46 4.95 7.97
C GLU A 9 -2.52 3.78 7.00
N ALA A 10 -3.59 2.98 7.07
CA ALA A 10 -3.80 1.87 6.13
C ALA A 10 -3.92 2.38 4.68
N ARG A 11 -4.65 3.48 4.47
CA ARG A 11 -4.80 4.09 3.16
C ARG A 11 -3.46 4.58 2.62
N VAL A 12 -2.65 5.24 3.45
CA VAL A 12 -1.34 5.76 3.05
C VAL A 12 -0.42 4.60 2.67
N LEU A 13 -0.32 3.60 3.53
CA LEU A 13 0.54 2.44 3.28
C LEU A 13 0.09 1.66 2.04
N GLY A 14 -1.20 1.39 1.93
CA GLY A 14 -1.77 0.69 0.78
C GLY A 14 -1.54 1.42 -0.53
N SER A 15 -1.63 2.74 -0.51
CA SER A 15 -1.39 3.57 -1.70
C SER A 15 0.07 3.48 -2.16
N LEU A 16 1.02 3.50 -1.22
CA LEU A 16 2.43 3.33 -1.55
C LEU A 16 2.69 1.95 -2.18
N VAL A 17 2.14 0.89 -1.59
CA VAL A 17 2.33 -0.47 -2.09
C VAL A 17 1.70 -0.61 -3.48
N GLU A 18 0.47 -0.11 -3.65
CA GLU A 18 -0.22 -0.19 -4.94
C GLU A 18 0.59 0.45 -6.06
N LYS A 19 1.11 1.66 -5.82
CA LYS A 19 1.81 2.40 -6.88
C LYS A 19 3.15 1.76 -7.23
N GLU A 20 3.81 1.11 -6.30
CA GLU A 20 4.99 0.31 -6.62
C GLU A 20 4.64 -0.84 -7.56
N LEU A 21 3.51 -1.51 -7.30
CA LEU A 21 3.12 -2.71 -8.05
C LEU A 21 2.47 -2.39 -9.39
N THR A 22 1.69 -1.31 -9.49
CA THR A 22 0.92 -0.98 -10.69
C THR A 22 1.57 0.05 -11.58
N THR A 23 2.30 1.01 -11.02
CA THR A 23 2.98 2.07 -11.77
C THR A 23 4.39 2.31 -11.23
N PRO A 24 5.27 1.30 -11.33
CA PRO A 24 6.62 1.41 -10.75
C PRO A 24 7.44 2.54 -11.33
N GLU A 25 7.16 2.97 -12.56
CA GLU A 25 7.86 4.10 -13.20
C GLU A 25 7.60 5.43 -12.49
N TYR A 26 6.52 5.54 -11.71
CA TYR A 26 6.19 6.75 -10.96
C TYR A 26 6.44 6.61 -9.45
N TYR A 27 7.03 5.51 -9.05
CA TYR A 27 7.32 5.21 -7.65
C TYR A 27 8.83 5.33 -7.42
N PRO A 28 9.33 5.88 -6.30
CA PRO A 28 8.60 6.32 -5.10
C PRO A 28 7.81 7.62 -5.30
N LEU A 29 6.91 7.95 -4.35
CA LEU A 29 5.96 9.04 -4.51
C LEU A 29 6.37 10.30 -3.73
N SER A 30 6.17 11.47 -4.35
CA SER A 30 6.17 12.72 -3.61
C SER A 30 4.96 12.78 -2.69
N LEU A 31 4.97 13.70 -1.72
CA LEU A 31 3.81 13.86 -0.84
C LEU A 31 2.56 14.22 -1.63
N ASN A 32 2.66 15.09 -2.62
CA ASN A 32 1.52 15.46 -3.45
C ASN A 32 0.95 14.27 -4.22
N ALA A 33 1.82 13.46 -4.82
CA ALA A 33 1.39 12.24 -5.52
C ALA A 33 0.75 11.24 -4.56
N LEU A 34 1.28 11.13 -3.35
CA LEU A 34 0.73 10.24 -2.32
C LEU A 34 -0.67 10.69 -1.89
N VAL A 35 -0.87 12.00 -1.67
CA VAL A 35 -2.19 12.54 -1.34
C VAL A 35 -3.19 12.18 -2.44
N ASN A 36 -2.82 12.40 -3.70
CA ASN A 36 -3.69 12.06 -4.83
C ASN A 36 -4.01 10.56 -4.87
N ALA A 37 -3.03 9.72 -4.61
CA ALA A 37 -3.22 8.27 -4.57
C ALA A 37 -4.17 7.85 -3.45
N CYS A 38 -4.05 8.47 -2.27
CA CYS A 38 -4.94 8.20 -1.13
C CYS A 38 -6.39 8.56 -1.43
N ASN A 39 -6.59 9.65 -2.18
CA ASN A 39 -7.92 10.20 -2.47
C ASN A 39 -8.50 9.69 -3.79
N GLN A 40 -7.85 8.73 -4.43
CA GLN A 40 -8.31 8.13 -5.67
C GLN A 40 -9.72 7.55 -5.48
N LYS A 41 -10.57 7.67 -6.51
CA LYS A 41 -11.94 7.17 -6.45
C LYS A 41 -12.06 5.69 -6.76
N SER A 42 -11.16 5.16 -7.59
CA SER A 42 -11.17 3.75 -7.96
C SER A 42 -10.27 2.93 -7.04
N ASN A 43 -10.63 1.67 -6.85
CA ASN A 43 -9.84 0.70 -6.06
C ASN A 43 -9.63 1.14 -4.61
N ARG A 44 -10.61 1.87 -4.06
CA ARG A 44 -10.60 2.37 -2.68
C ARG A 44 -11.97 2.17 -2.06
N ASP A 45 -12.00 1.74 -0.82
CA ASP A 45 -13.23 1.63 -0.04
C ASP A 45 -12.92 1.90 1.43
N PRO A 46 -13.42 3.01 2.00
CA PRO A 46 -14.22 4.05 1.34
C PRO A 46 -13.36 5.01 0.51
N VAL A 47 -14.00 5.80 -0.35
CA VAL A 47 -13.31 6.92 -0.99
C VAL A 47 -13.05 7.98 0.07
N MET A 48 -11.85 8.50 0.11
CA MET A 48 -11.44 9.49 1.11
C MET A 48 -11.09 10.83 0.46
N HIS A 49 -11.11 11.87 1.28
CA HIS A 49 -10.73 13.24 0.87
C HIS A 49 -9.75 13.78 1.91
N LEU A 50 -8.57 13.19 1.98
CA LEU A 50 -7.57 13.52 2.98
C LEU A 50 -6.79 14.78 2.59
N GLU A 51 -6.48 15.61 3.59
CA GLU A 51 -5.62 16.78 3.41
C GLU A 51 -4.16 16.34 3.48
N GLU A 52 -3.31 17.15 2.87
CA GLU A 52 -1.86 16.92 2.86
C GLU A 52 -1.30 16.73 4.28
N ARG A 53 -1.74 17.56 5.22
CA ARG A 53 -1.30 17.48 6.61
C ARG A 53 -1.65 16.13 7.24
N THR A 54 -2.85 15.63 6.98
CA THR A 54 -3.32 14.35 7.51
C THR A 54 -2.48 13.20 6.95
N VAL A 55 -2.21 13.22 5.64
CA VAL A 55 -1.38 12.21 4.99
C VAL A 55 0.05 12.27 5.52
N SER A 56 0.59 13.47 5.69
CA SER A 56 1.95 13.66 6.22
C SER A 56 2.08 13.10 7.64
N GLN A 57 1.10 13.33 8.50
CA GLN A 57 1.12 12.79 9.87
C GLN A 57 1.03 11.27 9.88
N ALA A 58 0.17 10.69 9.04
CA ALA A 58 0.06 9.23 8.92
C ALA A 58 1.39 8.62 8.43
N LEU A 59 2.03 9.28 7.47
CA LEU A 59 3.31 8.84 6.94
C LEU A 59 4.38 8.81 8.04
N ARG A 60 4.43 9.82 8.89
CA ARG A 60 5.37 9.85 10.03
C ARG A 60 5.13 8.72 11.00
N THR A 61 3.88 8.39 11.28
CA THR A 61 3.54 7.26 12.15
C THR A 61 4.01 5.95 11.53
N LEU A 62 3.80 5.77 10.22
CA LEU A 62 4.29 4.60 9.50
C LEU A 62 5.82 4.51 9.55
N GLU A 63 6.50 5.64 9.42
CA GLU A 63 7.96 5.69 9.55
C GLU A 63 8.42 5.24 10.94
N SER A 64 7.71 5.64 11.99
CA SER A 64 8.05 5.24 13.35
C SER A 64 7.91 3.74 13.58
N HIS A 65 7.07 3.08 12.80
CA HIS A 65 6.91 1.61 12.84
C HIS A 65 7.82 0.88 11.85
N GLY A 66 8.64 1.59 11.09
CA GLY A 66 9.52 0.99 10.09
C GLY A 66 8.79 0.49 8.84
N LEU A 67 7.56 0.96 8.60
CA LEU A 67 6.74 0.50 7.47
C LEU A 67 6.85 1.38 6.23
N ALA A 68 7.39 2.57 6.38
CA ALA A 68 7.60 3.52 5.28
C ALA A 68 8.77 4.43 5.63
N GLY A 69 9.24 5.19 4.67
CA GLY A 69 10.29 6.16 4.90
C GLY A 69 10.67 6.90 3.63
N PRO A 70 11.58 7.88 3.77
CA PRO A 70 12.08 8.61 2.61
C PRO A 70 12.93 7.69 1.72
N ALA A 71 12.77 7.82 0.41
CA ALA A 71 13.57 7.10 -0.55
C ALA A 71 14.84 7.88 -0.86
N ASP A 72 15.95 7.16 -1.06
CA ASP A 72 17.18 7.77 -1.53
C ASP A 72 16.99 8.16 -2.99
N ASN A 73 16.97 9.46 -3.23
CA ASN A 73 16.78 9.98 -4.57
C ASN A 73 17.66 11.21 -4.79
N TYR A 74 18.88 10.96 -5.24
CA TYR A 74 19.90 12.00 -5.43
C TYR A 74 19.59 12.94 -6.59
N GLU A 75 18.72 12.54 -7.51
CA GLU A 75 18.41 13.31 -8.70
C GLU A 75 17.21 14.24 -8.55
N SER A 76 16.41 14.05 -7.51
CA SER A 76 15.20 14.83 -7.31
C SER A 76 15.35 15.85 -6.19
N ARG A 77 14.86 17.06 -6.44
CA ARG A 77 14.78 18.10 -5.41
C ARG A 77 13.57 17.93 -4.50
N VAL A 78 12.64 17.08 -4.89
CA VAL A 78 11.41 16.82 -4.14
C VAL A 78 11.60 15.53 -3.33
N ALA A 79 11.29 15.60 -2.03
CA ALA A 79 11.32 14.42 -1.18
C ALA A 79 10.32 13.38 -1.70
N LYS A 80 10.76 12.13 -1.75
CA LYS A 80 9.94 11.01 -2.18
C LYS A 80 9.89 9.95 -1.10
N PHE A 81 8.82 9.19 -1.06
CA PHE A 81 8.54 8.24 0.01
C PHE A 81 8.24 6.86 -0.57
N GLU A 82 8.61 5.84 0.21
CA GLU A 82 8.42 4.44 -0.16
C GLU A 82 7.93 3.64 1.05
N HIS A 83 7.26 2.50 0.79
CA HIS A 83 6.95 1.56 1.85
C HIS A 83 8.15 0.64 2.09
N ARG A 84 8.16 -0.03 3.26
CA ARG A 84 9.22 -0.95 3.65
C ARG A 84 8.66 -2.26 4.18
N LEU A 85 7.59 -2.74 3.57
CA LEU A 85 6.94 -3.97 4.02
C LEU A 85 7.83 -5.19 3.89
N GLN A 86 8.65 -5.25 2.85
CA GLN A 86 9.56 -6.39 2.67
C GLN A 86 10.63 -6.44 3.73
N GLU A 87 11.19 -5.28 4.10
CA GLU A 87 12.18 -5.21 5.17
C GLU A 87 11.57 -5.52 6.52
N ALA A 88 10.31 -5.10 6.74
CA ALA A 88 9.62 -5.31 8.01
C ALA A 88 9.13 -6.74 8.20
N PHE A 89 8.61 -7.38 7.13
CA PHE A 89 7.89 -8.66 7.24
C PHE A 89 8.37 -9.74 6.27
N ASN A 90 9.21 -9.41 5.31
CA ASN A 90 9.73 -10.36 4.32
C ASN A 90 8.62 -11.07 3.53
N PHE A 91 7.62 -10.30 3.07
CA PHE A 91 6.51 -10.85 2.29
C PHE A 91 6.92 -11.23 0.86
N THR A 92 6.26 -12.26 0.33
CA THR A 92 6.34 -12.59 -1.10
C THR A 92 5.49 -11.58 -1.91
N ARG A 93 5.63 -11.60 -3.25
CA ARG A 93 4.82 -10.72 -4.11
C ARG A 93 3.33 -11.02 -3.99
N HIS A 94 2.94 -12.30 -3.84
CA HIS A 94 1.55 -12.69 -3.61
C HIS A 94 1.02 -12.09 -2.32
N GLU A 95 1.81 -12.19 -1.27
CA GLU A 95 1.43 -11.67 0.05
C GLU A 95 1.29 -10.16 0.03
N ILE A 96 2.21 -9.45 -0.65
CA ILE A 96 2.13 -7.99 -0.76
C ILE A 96 0.90 -7.56 -1.55
N ALA A 97 0.57 -8.24 -2.66
CA ALA A 97 -0.61 -7.92 -3.45
C ALA A 97 -1.90 -8.09 -2.62
N ILE A 98 -2.02 -9.18 -1.88
CA ILE A 98 -3.18 -9.42 -1.00
C ILE A 98 -3.22 -8.37 0.11
N MET A 99 -2.09 -8.09 0.75
CA MET A 99 -2.01 -7.10 1.82
C MET A 99 -2.44 -5.71 1.30
N CYS A 100 -2.00 -5.35 0.10
CA CYS A 100 -2.36 -4.08 -0.52
C CYS A 100 -3.89 -3.93 -0.67
N GLU A 101 -4.57 -4.96 -1.18
CA GLU A 101 -6.02 -4.92 -1.33
C GLU A 101 -6.73 -4.83 0.02
N LEU A 102 -6.24 -5.55 1.04
CA LEU A 102 -6.81 -5.47 2.38
C LEU A 102 -6.63 -4.06 2.97
N LEU A 103 -5.47 -3.43 2.77
CA LEU A 103 -5.21 -2.08 3.25
C LEU A 103 -6.12 -1.05 2.59
N LEU A 104 -6.40 -1.21 1.29
CA LEU A 104 -7.17 -0.23 0.52
C LEU A 104 -8.68 -0.41 0.63
N ARG A 105 -9.16 -1.63 0.87
CA ARG A 105 -10.59 -1.94 0.86
C ARG A 105 -11.11 -2.59 2.13
N GLY A 106 -10.23 -3.03 3.04
CA GLY A 106 -10.64 -3.74 4.25
C GLY A 106 -10.98 -5.22 4.01
N PRO A 107 -11.67 -5.88 4.94
CA PRO A 107 -11.95 -7.31 4.85
C PRO A 107 -12.72 -7.70 3.60
N GLN A 108 -12.32 -8.80 2.99
CA GLN A 108 -12.89 -9.30 1.73
C GLN A 108 -12.86 -10.82 1.72
N THR A 109 -13.72 -11.43 0.86
CA THR A 109 -13.67 -12.87 0.64
C THR A 109 -12.43 -13.23 -0.19
N PRO A 110 -11.95 -14.49 -0.11
CA PRO A 110 -10.82 -14.92 -0.93
C PRO A 110 -11.03 -14.70 -2.44
N GLY A 111 -12.23 -14.92 -2.94
CA GLY A 111 -12.55 -14.69 -4.35
C GLY A 111 -12.45 -13.23 -4.76
N GLU A 112 -12.95 -12.33 -3.91
CA GLU A 112 -12.84 -10.89 -4.14
C GLU A 112 -11.37 -10.44 -4.14
N LEU A 113 -10.60 -10.92 -3.17
CA LEU A 113 -9.17 -10.61 -3.08
C LEU A 113 -8.43 -11.08 -4.31
N ARG A 114 -8.69 -12.30 -4.77
CA ARG A 114 -8.05 -12.84 -5.96
C ARG A 114 -8.32 -11.96 -7.19
N GLY A 115 -9.59 -11.64 -7.43
CA GLY A 115 -9.98 -10.84 -8.58
C GLY A 115 -9.40 -9.43 -8.56
N ARG A 116 -9.37 -8.80 -7.38
CA ARG A 116 -8.89 -7.43 -7.23
C ARG A 116 -7.37 -7.34 -7.21
N ALA A 117 -6.70 -8.35 -6.66
CA ALA A 117 -5.23 -8.37 -6.58
C ALA A 117 -4.58 -8.72 -7.93
N ASP A 118 -5.32 -9.29 -8.87
CA ASP A 118 -4.79 -9.65 -10.20
C ASP A 118 -4.16 -8.47 -10.94
N ARG A 119 -4.61 -7.24 -10.69
CA ARG A 119 -4.02 -6.03 -11.30
C ARG A 119 -2.60 -5.77 -10.83
N MET A 120 -2.22 -6.31 -9.68
CA MET A 120 -0.90 -6.12 -9.07
C MET A 120 -0.01 -7.35 -9.22
N HIS A 121 -0.61 -8.52 -9.09
CA HIS A 121 0.08 -9.79 -9.25
C HIS A 121 -0.95 -10.88 -9.56
N LYS A 122 -0.83 -11.49 -10.72
CA LYS A 122 -1.81 -12.48 -11.16
C LYS A 122 -1.69 -13.77 -10.36
N PHE A 123 -2.81 -14.27 -9.88
CA PHE A 123 -2.92 -15.56 -9.22
C PHE A 123 -3.47 -16.58 -10.22
N ASP A 124 -2.84 -17.75 -10.30
CA ASP A 124 -3.25 -18.78 -11.23
C ASP A 124 -4.65 -19.32 -10.93
N ASP A 125 -4.96 -19.45 -9.63
CA ASP A 125 -6.26 -19.93 -9.20
C ASP A 125 -6.58 -19.48 -7.78
N LEU A 126 -7.79 -19.81 -7.32
CA LEU A 126 -8.25 -19.51 -5.97
C LEU A 126 -7.42 -20.22 -4.91
N GLY A 127 -6.89 -21.39 -5.23
CA GLY A 127 -6.03 -22.15 -4.31
C GLY A 127 -4.79 -21.40 -3.93
N VAL A 128 -4.15 -20.70 -4.88
CA VAL A 128 -2.96 -19.88 -4.63
C VAL A 128 -3.31 -18.73 -3.70
N ALA A 129 -4.44 -18.04 -3.94
CA ALA A 129 -4.87 -16.94 -3.09
C ALA A 129 -5.18 -17.42 -1.66
N LEU A 130 -5.88 -18.55 -1.51
CA LEU A 130 -6.18 -19.12 -0.21
C LEU A 130 -4.89 -19.52 0.54
N SER A 131 -3.95 -20.13 -0.15
CA SER A 131 -2.66 -20.53 0.43
C SER A 131 -1.89 -19.30 0.93
N THR A 132 -1.93 -18.20 0.16
CA THR A 132 -1.28 -16.95 0.54
C THR A 132 -1.91 -16.37 1.80
N LEU A 133 -3.24 -16.40 1.91
CA LEU A 133 -3.95 -15.87 3.07
C LEU A 133 -3.68 -16.63 4.36
N GLN A 134 -3.32 -17.91 4.26
CA GLN A 134 -3.05 -18.75 5.42
C GLN A 134 -1.67 -18.53 6.05
N LYS A 135 -0.83 -17.75 5.39
CA LYS A 135 0.48 -17.37 5.94
C LYS A 135 0.35 -16.11 6.85
#